data_94067282d5ef53ae4e3b17b540f38cf2
#
_entry.id   94067282d5ef53ae4e3b17b540f38cf2
#
_cell.length_a   1.000
_cell.length_b   1.000
_cell.length_c   1.000
_cell.angle_alpha   90.00
_cell.angle_beta   90.00
_cell.angle_gamma   90.00
#
_symmetry.space_group_name_H-M   'P 1'
#
loop_
_entity.id
_entity.type
_entity.pdbx_description
1 polymer ?
#
loop_
_entity_poly.entity_id
_entity_poly.type
_entity_poly.pdbx_seq_one_letter_code
_entity_poly.pdbx_strand_id
1 'polypeptide(L)'
;MSLFSAFSGRYLNHSFTTRSGARVRIVERPGRWMAPVALAALVEDLRTVVGTTLEKESLDYGVVTGDADRLNAAILTVVYAHDDGRPVAFNALSIMDCELRGKPAEVLHLGLVMVDPGYRSQGLSSVLYGLTSFLVFARRQMRPLWISNVT
;
A
#
# COMPACT_ATOMS: atom_id res chain seq x y z
N MET A 1 3.93 20.01 -8.16
CA MET A 1 2.78 19.13 -8.47
C MET A 1 1.78 19.22 -7.31
N SER A 2 0.57 19.67 -7.59
CA SER A 2 -0.42 19.96 -6.54
C SER A 2 -0.99 18.68 -5.94
N LEU A 3 -1.12 18.62 -4.61
CA LEU A 3 -1.86 17.57 -3.88
C LEU A 3 -3.28 17.34 -4.45
N PHE A 4 -3.88 18.36 -5.04
CA PHE A 4 -5.22 18.26 -5.62
C PHE A 4 -5.30 17.33 -6.84
N SER A 5 -4.23 17.14 -7.61
CA SER A 5 -4.25 16.22 -8.76
C SER A 5 -4.26 14.73 -8.33
N ALA A 6 -3.76 14.42 -7.14
CA ALA A 6 -3.78 13.06 -6.58
C ALA A 6 -5.21 12.59 -6.23
N PHE A 7 -6.14 13.53 -6.03
CA PHE A 7 -7.51 13.25 -5.61
C PHE A 7 -8.53 13.26 -6.75
N SER A 8 -8.14 13.64 -7.97
CA SER A 8 -9.06 13.78 -9.11
C SER A 8 -9.36 12.47 -9.86
N GLY A 9 -8.54 11.45 -9.72
CA GLY A 9 -8.74 10.15 -10.37
C GLY A 9 -9.75 9.25 -9.64
N ARG A 10 -10.30 8.25 -10.34
CA ARG A 10 -11.19 7.24 -9.76
C ARG A 10 -10.52 6.46 -8.62
N TYR A 11 -9.22 6.19 -8.74
CA TYR A 11 -8.39 5.48 -7.76
C TYR A 11 -7.17 6.31 -7.42
N LEU A 12 -6.67 6.16 -6.18
CA LEU A 12 -5.44 6.78 -5.76
C LEU A 12 -4.25 6.15 -6.51
N ASN A 13 -3.48 7.00 -7.20
CA ASN A 13 -2.22 6.63 -7.84
C ASN A 13 -1.30 7.84 -7.73
N HIS A 14 -0.46 7.84 -6.71
CA HIS A 14 0.37 8.99 -6.39
C HIS A 14 1.80 8.57 -6.05
N SER A 15 2.76 9.36 -6.49
CA SER A 15 4.17 9.21 -6.12
C SER A 15 4.73 10.54 -5.69
N PHE A 16 5.57 10.52 -4.66
CA PHE A 16 6.29 11.68 -4.19
C PHE A 16 7.66 11.28 -3.64
N THR A 17 8.54 12.25 -3.50
CA THR A 17 9.87 12.07 -2.92
C THR A 17 9.90 12.68 -1.53
N THR A 18 10.42 11.94 -0.55
CA THR A 18 10.62 12.42 0.81
C THR A 18 11.80 13.39 0.88
N ARG A 19 11.96 14.06 2.02
CA ARG A 19 13.14 14.91 2.24
C ARG A 19 14.46 14.13 2.18
N SER A 20 14.45 12.88 2.56
CA SER A 20 15.62 11.98 2.48
C SER A 20 15.89 11.45 1.08
N GLY A 21 15.10 11.84 0.08
CA GLY A 21 15.23 11.41 -1.30
C GLY A 21 14.54 10.08 -1.63
N ALA A 22 14.01 9.36 -0.65
CA ALA A 22 13.26 8.13 -0.91
C ALA A 22 11.97 8.43 -1.68
N ARG A 23 11.67 7.62 -2.70
CA ARG A 23 10.43 7.72 -3.45
C ARG A 23 9.35 6.85 -2.80
N VAL A 24 8.19 7.41 -2.60
CA VAL A 24 7.00 6.71 -2.10
C VAL A 24 5.96 6.66 -3.20
N ARG A 25 5.40 5.50 -3.44
CA ARG A 25 4.29 5.28 -4.38
C ARG A 25 3.10 4.67 -3.65
N ILE A 26 1.92 5.27 -3.84
CA ILE A 26 0.66 4.79 -3.26
C ILE A 26 -0.30 4.48 -4.40
N VAL A 27 -0.85 3.26 -4.39
CA VAL A 27 -1.72 2.75 -5.45
C VAL A 27 -2.94 2.08 -4.82
N GLU A 28 -4.14 2.57 -5.19
CA GLU A 28 -5.41 1.98 -4.76
C GLU A 28 -5.96 1.05 -5.82
N ARG A 29 -6.35 -0.17 -5.40
CA ARG A 29 -7.02 -1.19 -6.24
C ARG A 29 -6.32 -1.41 -7.59
N PRO A 30 -5.00 -1.65 -7.62
CA PRO A 30 -4.22 -1.69 -8.86
C PRO A 30 -4.73 -2.75 -9.84
N GLY A 31 -5.27 -3.86 -9.36
CA GLY A 31 -5.83 -4.92 -10.21
C GLY A 31 -7.02 -4.46 -11.07
N ARG A 32 -7.70 -3.35 -10.71
CA ARG A 32 -8.88 -2.87 -11.43
C ARG A 32 -8.58 -1.98 -12.64
N TRP A 33 -7.37 -1.44 -12.74
CA TRP A 33 -7.09 -0.42 -13.76
C TRP A 33 -5.67 -0.43 -14.32
N MET A 34 -4.73 -1.06 -13.60
CA MET A 34 -3.34 -1.06 -14.01
C MET A 34 -3.12 -2.01 -15.19
N ALA A 35 -2.31 -1.59 -16.16
CA ALA A 35 -1.93 -2.47 -17.27
C ALA A 35 -1.19 -3.72 -16.74
N PRO A 36 -1.37 -4.91 -17.33
CA PRO A 36 -0.81 -6.16 -16.83
C PRO A 36 0.70 -6.12 -16.58
N VAL A 37 1.46 -5.52 -17.48
CA VAL A 37 2.92 -5.39 -17.33
C VAL A 37 3.30 -4.52 -16.14
N ALA A 38 2.61 -3.40 -15.93
CA ALA A 38 2.85 -2.49 -14.80
C ALA A 38 2.41 -3.12 -13.47
N LEU A 39 1.33 -3.91 -13.49
CA LEU A 39 0.86 -4.64 -12.33
C LEU A 39 1.85 -5.75 -11.93
N ALA A 40 2.36 -6.50 -12.90
CA ALA A 40 3.39 -7.51 -12.67
C ALA A 40 4.67 -6.90 -12.09
N ALA A 41 5.11 -5.75 -12.59
CA ALA A 41 6.26 -5.03 -12.04
C ALA A 41 6.02 -4.58 -10.59
N LEU A 42 4.82 -4.08 -10.27
CA LEU A 42 4.46 -3.71 -8.90
C LEU A 42 4.49 -4.93 -7.96
N VAL A 43 3.96 -6.08 -8.39
CA VAL A 43 3.99 -7.32 -7.60
C VAL A 43 5.44 -7.79 -7.39
N GLU A 44 6.31 -7.64 -8.39
CA GLU A 44 7.73 -7.99 -8.26
C GLU A 44 8.45 -7.06 -7.27
N ASP A 45 8.10 -5.78 -7.20
CA ASP A 45 8.58 -4.86 -6.16
C ASP A 45 8.25 -5.38 -4.75
N LEU A 46 7.01 -5.87 -4.55
CA LEU A 46 6.60 -6.46 -3.26
C LEU A 46 7.43 -7.72 -2.94
N ARG A 47 7.62 -8.61 -3.92
CA ARG A 47 8.42 -9.83 -3.77
C ARG A 47 9.87 -9.52 -3.42
N THR A 48 10.44 -8.48 -4.00
CA THR A 48 11.79 -8.02 -3.69
C THR A 48 11.93 -7.68 -2.21
N VAL A 49 10.98 -6.91 -1.64
CA VAL A 49 10.99 -6.58 -0.21
C VAL A 49 10.79 -7.81 0.67
N VAL A 50 9.90 -8.73 0.27
CA VAL A 50 9.71 -10.01 0.97
C VAL A 50 11.01 -10.80 1.00
N GLY A 51 11.69 -10.94 -0.12
CA GLY A 51 12.95 -11.70 -0.25
C GLY A 51 14.08 -11.15 0.60
N THR A 52 14.14 -9.82 0.83
CA THR A 52 15.13 -9.21 1.73
C THR A 52 14.74 -9.30 3.20
N THR A 53 13.46 -9.49 3.50
CA THR A 53 12.93 -9.50 4.87
C THR A 53 12.84 -10.91 5.45
N LEU A 54 12.51 -11.89 4.62
CA LEU A 54 12.34 -13.30 5.00
C LEU A 54 13.41 -14.13 4.28
N GLU A 55 14.50 -14.43 4.97
CA GLU A 55 15.74 -15.01 4.39
C GLU A 55 15.57 -16.36 3.66
N LYS A 56 14.50 -17.09 3.82
CA LYS A 56 14.27 -18.42 3.17
C LYS A 56 12.81 -18.81 3.02
N GLU A 57 11.86 -17.96 3.40
CA GLU A 57 10.45 -18.31 3.38
C GLU A 57 9.73 -17.60 2.23
N SER A 58 8.96 -18.35 1.46
CA SER A 58 7.99 -17.76 0.54
C SER A 58 6.79 -17.27 1.35
N LEU A 59 6.42 -16.01 1.19
CA LEU A 59 5.21 -15.48 1.81
C LEU A 59 4.02 -15.76 0.90
N ASP A 60 3.16 -16.67 1.32
CA ASP A 60 1.87 -16.92 0.67
C ASP A 60 0.84 -15.86 1.12
N TYR A 61 1.02 -14.65 0.64
CA TYR A 61 0.11 -13.53 0.92
C TYR A 61 -0.41 -12.97 -0.40
N GLY A 62 -1.73 -12.93 -0.58
CA GLY A 62 -2.40 -12.76 -1.87
C GLY A 62 -1.89 -11.63 -2.77
N VAL A 63 -1.51 -10.45 -2.23
CA VAL A 63 -0.94 -9.38 -3.07
C VAL A 63 0.49 -9.70 -3.55
N VAL A 64 1.24 -10.49 -2.79
CA VAL A 64 2.60 -10.93 -3.13
C VAL A 64 2.56 -12.07 -4.16
N THR A 65 1.58 -12.96 -4.04
CA THR A 65 1.36 -14.03 -5.05
C THR A 65 0.81 -13.49 -6.36
N GLY A 66 0.24 -12.29 -6.34
CA GLY A 66 -0.40 -11.68 -7.52
C GLY A 66 -1.87 -12.05 -7.66
N ASP A 67 -2.52 -12.49 -6.57
CA ASP A 67 -3.94 -12.81 -6.56
C ASP A 67 -4.78 -11.61 -7.01
N ALA A 68 -5.60 -11.82 -8.04
CA ALA A 68 -6.37 -10.76 -8.68
C ALA A 68 -7.41 -10.13 -7.74
N ASP A 69 -8.10 -10.91 -6.92
CA ASP A 69 -9.13 -10.42 -6.01
C ASP A 69 -8.50 -9.58 -4.89
N ARG A 70 -7.35 -10.01 -4.38
CA ARG A 70 -6.57 -9.26 -3.40
C ARG A 70 -6.07 -7.94 -3.97
N LEU A 71 -5.51 -7.94 -5.17
CA LEU A 71 -5.07 -6.72 -5.87
C LEU A 71 -6.24 -5.78 -6.21
N ASN A 72 -7.42 -6.31 -6.48
CA ASN A 72 -8.64 -5.54 -6.71
C ASN A 72 -9.16 -4.81 -5.46
N ALA A 73 -8.81 -5.25 -4.27
CA ALA A 73 -9.23 -4.68 -3.00
C ALA A 73 -8.10 -3.95 -2.24
N ALA A 74 -6.85 -4.10 -2.69
CA ALA A 74 -5.68 -3.59 -1.99
C ALA A 74 -5.49 -2.07 -2.13
N ILE A 75 -4.89 -1.48 -1.10
CA ILE A 75 -4.16 -0.20 -1.18
C ILE A 75 -2.71 -0.52 -0.83
N LEU A 76 -1.83 -0.31 -1.79
CA LEU A 76 -0.41 -0.60 -1.67
C LEU A 76 0.38 0.69 -1.56
N THR A 77 1.26 0.79 -0.57
CA THR A 77 2.27 1.84 -0.48
C THR A 77 3.63 1.19 -0.53
N VAL A 78 4.46 1.58 -1.49
CA VAL A 78 5.82 1.07 -1.68
C VAL A 78 6.80 2.22 -1.51
N VAL A 79 7.86 1.97 -0.73
CA VAL A 79 8.98 2.90 -0.54
C VAL A 79 10.19 2.37 -1.29
N TYR A 80 10.80 3.23 -2.09
CA TYR A 80 11.99 2.95 -2.87
C TYR A 80 13.18 3.74 -2.31
N ALA A 81 14.32 3.09 -2.20
CA ALA A 81 15.55 3.72 -1.74
C ALA A 81 15.98 4.87 -2.66
N HIS A 82 16.68 5.84 -2.07
CA HIS A 82 17.17 7.01 -2.81
C HIS A 82 18.36 6.69 -3.73
N ASP A 83 19.23 5.83 -3.27
CA ASP A 83 20.54 5.53 -3.88
C ASP A 83 20.42 4.68 -5.15
N ASP A 84 19.67 3.59 -5.10
CA ASP A 84 19.55 2.62 -6.17
C ASP A 84 18.12 2.45 -6.71
N GLY A 85 17.13 3.09 -6.07
CA GLY A 85 15.73 3.03 -6.47
C GLY A 85 15.05 1.68 -6.23
N ARG A 86 15.69 0.74 -5.49
CA ARG A 86 15.08 -0.56 -5.17
C ARG A 86 13.97 -0.40 -4.14
N PRO A 87 12.93 -1.27 -4.18
CA PRO A 87 11.91 -1.26 -3.15
C PRO A 87 12.50 -1.77 -1.82
N VAL A 88 12.23 -1.04 -0.72
CA VAL A 88 12.78 -1.33 0.61
C VAL A 88 11.72 -1.50 1.68
N ALA A 89 10.49 -1.08 1.42
CA ALA A 89 9.39 -1.28 2.33
C ALA A 89 8.07 -1.21 1.57
N PHE A 90 7.06 -1.91 2.08
CA PHE A 90 5.69 -1.75 1.62
C PHE A 90 4.67 -2.01 2.73
N ASN A 91 3.46 -1.49 2.54
CA ASN A 91 2.28 -1.99 3.20
C ASN A 91 1.24 -2.45 2.19
N ALA A 92 0.40 -3.38 2.61
CA ALA A 92 -0.78 -3.82 1.89
C ALA A 92 -1.99 -3.69 2.81
N LEU A 93 -2.82 -2.69 2.58
CA LEU A 93 -4.11 -2.51 3.23
C LEU A 93 -5.20 -3.08 2.34
N SER A 94 -6.31 -3.51 2.91
CA SER A 94 -7.45 -4.00 2.15
C SER A 94 -8.71 -3.20 2.44
N ILE A 95 -9.46 -2.86 1.40
CA ILE A 95 -10.81 -2.31 1.55
C ILE A 95 -11.77 -3.50 1.58
N MET A 96 -12.50 -3.65 2.69
CA MET A 96 -13.47 -4.71 2.89
C MET A 96 -14.87 -4.11 2.97
N ASP A 97 -15.78 -4.63 2.16
CA ASP A 97 -17.20 -4.34 2.27
C ASP A 97 -17.78 -5.22 3.38
N CYS A 98 -18.50 -4.64 4.31
CA CYS A 98 -19.13 -5.34 5.42
C CYS A 98 -20.46 -4.69 5.79
N GLU A 99 -21.17 -5.28 6.73
CA GLU A 99 -22.35 -4.71 7.36
C GLU A 99 -22.03 -4.34 8.82
N LEU A 100 -22.25 -3.08 9.16
CA LEU A 100 -22.11 -2.59 10.52
C LEU A 100 -23.47 -2.08 11.01
N ARG A 101 -24.00 -2.72 12.06
CA ARG A 101 -25.30 -2.37 12.66
C ARG A 101 -26.44 -2.34 11.63
N GLY A 102 -26.49 -3.32 10.73
CA GLY A 102 -27.52 -3.42 9.69
C GLY A 102 -27.36 -2.42 8.52
N LYS A 103 -26.21 -1.77 8.40
CA LYS A 103 -25.93 -0.83 7.29
C LYS A 103 -24.67 -1.23 6.55
N PRO A 104 -24.66 -1.12 5.21
CA PRO A 104 -23.43 -1.31 4.42
C PRO A 104 -22.34 -0.35 4.88
N ALA A 105 -21.13 -0.86 5.07
CA ALA A 105 -19.97 -0.10 5.46
C ALA A 105 -18.71 -0.64 4.78
N GLU A 106 -17.76 0.24 4.56
CA GLU A 106 -16.41 -0.14 4.15
C GLU A 106 -15.47 -0.04 5.35
N VAL A 107 -14.64 -1.06 5.52
CA VAL A 107 -13.60 -1.13 6.55
C VAL A 107 -12.25 -1.16 5.87
N LEU A 108 -11.33 -0.31 6.31
CA LEU A 108 -9.94 -0.37 5.95
C LEU A 108 -9.23 -1.35 6.90
N HIS A 109 -8.86 -2.51 6.37
CA HIS A 109 -8.11 -3.50 7.11
C HIS A 109 -6.62 -3.22 7.00
N LEU A 110 -5.97 -3.04 8.15
CA LEU A 110 -4.51 -2.88 8.24
C LEU A 110 -3.87 -4.27 8.09
N GLY A 111 -3.42 -4.56 6.89
CA GLY A 111 -2.83 -5.84 6.56
C GLY A 111 -1.31 -5.87 6.79
N LEU A 112 -0.59 -6.41 5.81
CA LEU A 112 0.84 -6.64 5.89
C LEU A 112 1.66 -5.36 5.80
N VAL A 113 2.68 -5.23 6.67
CA VAL A 113 3.78 -4.26 6.53
C VAL A 113 5.09 -5.02 6.53
N MET A 114 5.93 -4.74 5.57
CA MET A 114 7.29 -5.28 5.50
C MET A 114 8.30 -4.15 5.26
N VAL A 115 9.41 -4.26 5.97
CA VAL A 115 10.53 -3.31 5.89
C VAL A 115 11.83 -4.09 5.84
N ASP A 116 12.62 -3.83 4.81
CA ASP A 116 13.97 -4.37 4.66
C ASP A 116 14.77 -4.16 5.97
N PRO A 117 15.48 -5.19 6.48
CA PRO A 117 16.24 -5.09 7.72
C PRO A 117 17.18 -3.88 7.79
N GLY A 118 17.80 -3.51 6.66
CA GLY A 118 18.72 -2.35 6.58
C GLY A 118 18.01 -0.99 6.72
N TYR A 119 16.69 -0.97 6.62
CA TYR A 119 15.85 0.26 6.70
C TYR A 119 14.93 0.27 7.92
N ARG A 120 15.06 -0.72 8.81
CA ARG A 120 14.32 -0.74 10.08
C ARG A 120 14.78 0.41 10.99
N SER A 121 13.95 0.76 11.97
CA SER A 121 14.21 1.86 12.92
C SER A 121 14.20 3.28 12.30
N GLN A 122 13.85 3.43 11.05
CA GLN A 122 13.68 4.74 10.39
C GLN A 122 12.22 5.25 10.44
N GLY A 123 11.37 4.64 11.24
CA GLY A 123 9.97 5.04 11.39
C GLY A 123 9.07 4.73 10.18
N LEU A 124 9.54 3.92 9.22
CA LEU A 124 8.82 3.64 7.97
C LEU A 124 7.45 3.00 8.19
N SER A 125 7.29 2.14 9.20
CA SER A 125 5.99 1.52 9.50
C SER A 125 4.92 2.56 9.85
N SER A 126 5.29 3.59 10.63
CA SER A 126 4.39 4.70 10.96
C SER A 126 4.03 5.53 9.72
N VAL A 127 5.00 5.77 8.84
CA VAL A 127 4.77 6.46 7.56
C VAL A 127 3.84 5.64 6.68
N LEU A 128 4.10 4.35 6.52
CA LEU A 128 3.32 3.45 5.69
C LEU A 128 1.85 3.39 6.16
N TYR A 129 1.61 3.13 7.43
CA TYR A 129 0.24 3.07 7.96
C TYR A 129 -0.39 4.46 8.09
N GLY A 130 0.30 5.40 8.71
CA GLY A 130 -0.24 6.72 9.00
C GLY A 130 -0.54 7.52 7.74
N LEU A 131 0.43 7.61 6.83
CA LEU A 131 0.25 8.34 5.58
C LEU A 131 -0.83 7.70 4.70
N THR A 132 -0.80 6.39 4.52
CA THR A 132 -1.78 5.70 3.68
C THR A 132 -3.19 5.85 4.23
N SER A 133 -3.39 5.65 5.53
CA SER A 133 -4.70 5.83 6.19
C SER A 133 -5.18 7.27 6.11
N PHE A 134 -4.28 8.24 6.29
CA PHE A 134 -4.61 9.66 6.16
C PHE A 134 -5.06 10.02 4.74
N LEU A 135 -4.35 9.54 3.71
CA LEU A 135 -4.73 9.82 2.32
C LEU A 135 -6.06 9.17 1.95
N VAL A 136 -6.34 7.97 2.43
CA VAL A 136 -7.64 7.31 2.25
C VAL A 136 -8.74 8.12 2.93
N PHE A 137 -8.52 8.56 4.17
CA PHE A 137 -9.46 9.40 4.91
C PHE A 137 -9.72 10.75 4.22
N ALA A 138 -8.66 11.44 3.80
CA ALA A 138 -8.77 12.71 3.09
C ALA A 138 -9.53 12.57 1.76
N ARG A 139 -9.25 11.49 1.00
CA ARG A 139 -9.94 11.18 -0.25
C ARG A 139 -11.44 10.90 -0.05
N ARG A 140 -11.83 10.36 1.09
CA ARG A 140 -13.24 10.15 1.49
C ARG A 140 -13.91 11.39 2.06
N GLN A 141 -13.40 12.59 1.76
CA GLN A 141 -13.93 13.87 2.25
C GLN A 141 -14.00 13.91 3.79
N MET A 142 -13.01 13.32 4.46
CA MET A 142 -12.91 13.23 5.92
C MET A 142 -14.12 12.56 6.60
N ARG A 143 -14.84 11.70 5.89
CA ARG A 143 -15.90 10.88 6.50
C ARG A 143 -15.29 9.85 7.44
N PRO A 144 -15.97 9.46 8.52
CA PRO A 144 -15.49 8.42 9.43
C PRO A 144 -15.02 7.18 8.68
N LEU A 145 -13.80 6.74 8.96
CA LEU A 145 -13.18 5.56 8.40
C LEU A 145 -13.12 4.49 9.48
N TRP A 146 -13.76 3.36 9.24
CA TRP A 146 -13.61 2.19 10.09
C TRP A 146 -12.29 1.51 9.78
N ILE A 147 -11.53 1.19 10.80
CA ILE A 147 -10.23 0.53 10.68
C ILE A 147 -10.29 -0.77 11.48
N SER A 148 -9.84 -1.87 10.88
CA SER A 148 -9.62 -3.14 11.56
C SER A 148 -8.15 -3.52 11.51
N ASN A 149 -7.71 -4.24 12.52
CA ASN A 149 -6.38 -4.81 12.62
C ASN A 149 -6.47 -6.22 13.21
N VAL A 150 -5.58 -7.11 12.78
CA VAL A 150 -5.36 -8.41 13.41
C VAL A 150 -4.11 -8.28 14.28
N THR A 151 -4.26 -8.55 15.56
CA THR A 151 -3.16 -8.60 16.54
C THR A 151 -2.77 -10.04 16.82
#